data_d6809439118d681d37bd41dd5a6babe1
#
_entry.id   d6809439118d681d37bd41dd5a6babe1
#
_cell.length_a   1.000
_cell.length_b   1.000
_cell.length_c   1.000
_cell.angle_alpha   90.00
_cell.angle_beta   90.00
_cell.angle_gamma   90.00
#
_symmetry.space_group_name_H-M   'P 1'
#
loop_
_entity.id
_entity.type
_entity.pdbx_description
1 polymer ?
#
loop_
_entity_poly.entity_id
_entity_poly.type
_entity_poly.pdbx_seq_one_letter_code
_entity_poly.pdbx_strand_id
1 'polypeptide(L)'
;MKNARLLAAAIGAAAFALAGTAIGAASGPTDAEIAHIAYTAGVLDVAAGKQALAKSHNAKVRAFAKTMVRDHEAVNGQALALVGKLKVTPAANDTSKALSRQAEATKKRLAALNGRAFDRAYVANEVAFHRTVNGALKQQLIPAADNNELKALLETGLALFGEHQTHAEHLAREIR
;
A
#
# COMPACT_ATOMS: atom_id res chain seq x y z
N MET A 1 19.80 -4.10 -40.36
CA MET A 1 19.53 -2.98 -39.45
C MET A 1 18.12 -3.19 -38.94
N LYS A 2 17.96 -3.77 -37.74
CA LYS A 2 16.65 -4.09 -37.12
C LYS A 2 16.36 -3.04 -36.05
N ASN A 3 15.33 -2.23 -36.29
CA ASN A 3 14.90 -1.17 -35.39
C ASN A 3 14.28 -1.79 -34.13
N ALA A 4 14.99 -1.68 -33.01
CA ALA A 4 14.43 -1.97 -31.68
C ALA A 4 13.51 -0.82 -31.28
N ARG A 5 12.19 -1.03 -31.38
CA ARG A 5 11.21 -0.11 -30.80
C ARG A 5 11.21 -0.29 -29.29
N LEU A 6 11.74 0.69 -28.60
CA LEU A 6 11.59 0.85 -27.16
C LEU A 6 10.10 1.15 -26.87
N LEU A 7 9.38 0.15 -26.36
CA LEU A 7 8.08 0.39 -25.75
C LEU A 7 8.33 1.06 -24.39
N ALA A 8 8.20 2.37 -24.34
CA ALA A 8 8.06 3.10 -23.10
C ALA A 8 6.72 2.71 -22.47
N ALA A 9 6.76 1.82 -21.48
CA ALA A 9 5.60 1.53 -20.67
C ALA A 9 5.28 2.77 -19.82
N ALA A 10 4.26 3.51 -20.23
CA ALA A 10 3.72 4.59 -19.42
C ALA A 10 3.20 4.00 -18.11
N ILE A 11 3.89 4.30 -17.01
CA ILE A 11 3.42 4.04 -15.66
C ILE A 11 2.30 5.06 -15.42
N GLY A 12 1.07 4.64 -15.66
CA GLY A 12 -0.09 5.43 -15.33
C GLY A 12 -0.19 5.58 -13.81
N ALA A 13 0.25 6.70 -13.28
CA ALA A 13 -0.13 7.14 -11.96
C ALA A 13 -1.62 7.46 -12.02
N ALA A 14 -2.47 6.52 -11.59
CA ALA A 14 -3.89 6.80 -11.41
C ALA A 14 -4.01 7.79 -10.24
N ALA A 15 -4.13 9.07 -10.58
CA ALA A 15 -4.58 10.06 -9.63
C ALA A 15 -6.00 9.69 -9.21
N PHE A 16 -6.21 9.44 -7.93
CA PHE A 16 -7.54 9.32 -7.34
C PHE A 16 -8.21 10.70 -7.40
N ALA A 17 -8.78 11.03 -8.53
CA ALA A 17 -9.72 12.14 -8.63
C ALA A 17 -11.07 11.63 -8.10
N LEU A 18 -11.43 12.04 -6.89
CA LEU A 18 -12.82 11.99 -6.45
C LEU A 18 -13.62 12.96 -7.34
N ALA A 19 -14.31 12.42 -8.34
CA ALA A 19 -15.27 13.17 -9.12
C ALA A 19 -16.41 13.61 -8.17
N GLY A 20 -16.35 14.85 -7.73
CA GLY A 20 -17.41 15.47 -6.95
C GLY A 20 -18.63 15.74 -7.83
N THR A 21 -19.69 14.96 -7.66
CA THR A 21 -21.04 15.43 -7.93
C THR A 21 -21.56 16.05 -6.64
N ALA A 22 -21.64 17.37 -6.62
CA ALA A 22 -22.22 18.12 -5.53
C ALA A 22 -23.72 17.85 -5.46
N ILE A 23 -24.13 17.06 -4.43
CA ILE A 23 -25.41 17.20 -3.73
C ILE A 23 -25.22 16.44 -2.40
N GLY A 24 -25.17 17.18 -1.29
CA GLY A 24 -24.93 16.65 0.06
C GLY A 24 -23.45 16.60 0.40
N ALA A 25 -23.01 17.24 1.47
CA ALA A 25 -21.68 17.10 1.99
C ALA A 25 -21.44 15.59 2.24
N ALA A 26 -20.68 14.94 1.39
CA ALA A 26 -20.23 13.59 1.66
C ALA A 26 -19.37 13.68 2.90
N SER A 27 -19.91 13.25 4.03
CA SER A 27 -19.11 13.03 5.24
C SER A 27 -17.96 12.13 4.84
N GLY A 28 -16.75 12.45 5.30
CA GLY A 28 -15.56 11.60 5.08
C GLY A 28 -15.83 10.15 5.50
N PRO A 29 -14.90 9.24 5.24
CA PRO A 29 -15.07 7.85 5.63
C PRO A 29 -15.25 7.74 7.15
N THR A 30 -16.14 6.89 7.61
CA THR A 30 -16.36 6.56 9.00
C THR A 30 -15.18 5.81 9.60
N ASP A 31 -15.02 5.78 10.93
CA ASP A 31 -13.97 4.99 11.61
C ASP A 31 -13.97 3.52 11.20
N ALA A 32 -15.14 2.92 11.00
CA ALA A 32 -15.27 1.54 10.51
C ALA A 32 -14.71 1.35 9.09
N GLU A 33 -14.94 2.30 8.21
CA GLU A 33 -14.42 2.31 6.84
C GLU A 33 -12.91 2.61 6.83
N ILE A 34 -12.45 3.57 7.66
CA ILE A 34 -11.03 3.91 7.84
C ILE A 34 -10.26 2.67 8.31
N ALA A 35 -10.75 1.99 9.35
CA ALA A 35 -10.15 0.76 9.85
C ALA A 35 -10.07 -0.33 8.77
N HIS A 36 -11.12 -0.48 7.95
CA HIS A 36 -11.12 -1.45 6.85
C HIS A 36 -10.14 -1.06 5.74
N ILE A 37 -10.05 0.22 5.37
CA ILE A 37 -9.10 0.70 4.35
C ILE A 37 -7.67 0.44 4.82
N ALA A 38 -7.32 0.85 6.04
CA ALA A 38 -5.98 0.72 6.59
C ALA A 38 -5.57 -0.75 6.73
N TYR A 39 -6.43 -1.59 7.27
CA TYR A 39 -6.18 -3.02 7.39
C TYR A 39 -6.01 -3.70 6.02
N THR A 40 -6.87 -3.35 5.05
CA THR A 40 -6.77 -3.86 3.67
C THR A 40 -5.42 -3.51 3.06
N ALA A 41 -4.98 -2.25 3.16
CA ALA A 41 -3.69 -1.82 2.64
C ALA A 41 -2.54 -2.65 3.24
N GLY A 42 -2.54 -2.86 4.56
CA GLY A 42 -1.53 -3.66 5.23
C GLY A 42 -1.53 -5.13 4.81
N VAL A 43 -2.69 -5.77 4.64
CA VAL A 43 -2.80 -7.14 4.14
C VAL A 43 -2.27 -7.28 2.71
N LEU A 44 -2.53 -6.30 1.87
CA LEU A 44 -2.05 -6.30 0.47
C LEU A 44 -0.54 -6.15 0.40
N ASP A 45 0.07 -5.33 1.26
CA ASP A 45 1.53 -5.18 1.35
C ASP A 45 2.20 -6.47 1.84
N VAL A 46 1.66 -7.10 2.88
CA VAL A 46 2.13 -8.42 3.33
C VAL A 46 2.11 -9.44 2.18
N ALA A 47 1.05 -9.44 1.37
CA ALA A 47 0.95 -10.35 0.23
C ALA A 47 2.02 -10.05 -0.85
N ALA A 48 2.29 -8.77 -1.14
CA ALA A 48 3.34 -8.34 -2.06
C ALA A 48 4.74 -8.71 -1.55
N GLY A 49 5.01 -8.49 -0.27
CA GLY A 49 6.26 -8.90 0.39
C GLY A 49 6.48 -10.41 0.35
N LYS A 50 5.45 -11.21 0.62
CA LYS A 50 5.50 -12.68 0.52
C LYS A 50 5.76 -13.14 -0.93
N GLN A 51 5.15 -12.49 -1.92
CA GLN A 51 5.44 -12.76 -3.33
C GLN A 51 6.92 -12.45 -3.67
N ALA A 52 7.46 -11.35 -3.15
CA ALA A 52 8.87 -11.00 -3.36
C ALA A 52 9.81 -12.01 -2.70
N LEU A 53 9.51 -12.49 -1.50
CA LEU A 53 10.28 -13.54 -0.83
C LEU A 53 10.28 -14.86 -1.60
N ALA A 54 9.19 -15.19 -2.30
CA ALA A 54 9.09 -16.39 -3.11
C ALA A 54 9.84 -16.29 -4.45
N LYS A 55 9.94 -15.08 -5.05
CA LYS A 55 10.42 -14.89 -6.43
C LYS A 55 11.82 -14.28 -6.53
N SER A 56 12.18 -13.38 -5.60
CA SER A 56 13.46 -12.68 -5.66
C SER A 56 14.61 -13.51 -5.07
N HIS A 57 15.75 -13.49 -5.75
CA HIS A 57 17.02 -13.99 -5.25
C HIS A 57 17.97 -12.86 -4.84
N ASN A 58 17.61 -11.61 -5.05
CA ASN A 58 18.40 -10.45 -4.66
C ASN A 58 18.32 -10.26 -3.14
N ALA A 59 19.47 -10.32 -2.47
CA ALA A 59 19.55 -10.26 -1.00
C ALA A 59 18.94 -8.96 -0.43
N LYS A 60 19.14 -7.81 -1.10
CA LYS A 60 18.61 -6.51 -0.66
C LYS A 60 17.08 -6.46 -0.79
N VAL A 61 16.54 -6.93 -1.93
CA VAL A 61 15.10 -7.02 -2.15
C VAL A 61 14.44 -7.95 -1.15
N ARG A 62 15.05 -9.10 -0.87
CA ARG A 62 14.55 -10.05 0.13
C ARG A 62 14.59 -9.48 1.56
N ALA A 63 15.66 -8.74 1.90
CA ALA A 63 15.75 -8.07 3.20
C ALA A 63 14.63 -7.03 3.37
N PHE A 64 14.43 -6.18 2.35
CA PHE A 64 13.32 -5.23 2.32
C PHE A 64 11.96 -5.92 2.46
N ALA A 65 11.69 -6.95 1.65
CA ALA A 65 10.42 -7.68 1.70
C ALA A 65 10.16 -8.35 3.07
N LYS A 66 11.21 -8.84 3.77
CA LYS A 66 11.07 -9.36 5.14
C LYS A 66 10.63 -8.26 6.10
N THR A 67 11.21 -7.06 5.98
CA THR A 67 10.81 -5.89 6.78
C THR A 67 9.35 -5.55 6.52
N MET A 68 8.91 -5.46 5.26
CA MET A 68 7.51 -5.19 4.90
C MET A 68 6.55 -6.21 5.54
N VAL A 69 6.83 -7.50 5.39
CA VAL A 69 5.98 -8.55 5.97
C VAL A 69 5.90 -8.42 7.49
N ARG A 70 7.04 -8.31 8.17
CA ARG A 70 7.09 -8.21 9.64
C ARG A 70 6.31 -7.02 10.17
N ASP A 71 6.58 -5.85 9.62
CA ASP A 71 6.06 -4.60 10.16
C ASP A 71 4.58 -4.43 9.86
N HIS A 72 4.14 -4.78 8.64
CA HIS A 72 2.72 -4.74 8.31
C HIS A 72 1.90 -5.82 9.03
N GLU A 73 2.44 -7.02 9.28
CA GLU A 73 1.77 -8.01 10.13
C GLU A 73 1.61 -7.51 11.57
N ALA A 74 2.61 -6.81 12.11
CA ALA A 74 2.54 -6.22 13.46
C ALA A 74 1.47 -5.11 13.53
N VAL A 75 1.46 -4.18 12.59
CA VAL A 75 0.46 -3.09 12.54
C VAL A 75 -0.95 -3.66 12.31
N ASN A 76 -1.10 -4.66 11.44
CA ASN A 76 -2.38 -5.34 11.22
C ASN A 76 -2.90 -6.01 12.51
N GLY A 77 -2.01 -6.62 13.29
CA GLY A 77 -2.35 -7.19 14.60
C GLY A 77 -2.85 -6.12 15.58
N GLN A 78 -2.20 -4.97 15.63
CA GLN A 78 -2.64 -3.83 16.45
C GLN A 78 -4.00 -3.30 16.00
N ALA A 79 -4.22 -3.18 14.68
CA ALA A 79 -5.51 -2.76 14.13
C ALA A 79 -6.65 -3.72 14.51
N LEU A 80 -6.44 -5.04 14.41
CA LEU A 80 -7.40 -6.04 14.82
C LEU A 80 -7.69 -6.00 16.32
N ALA A 81 -6.66 -5.82 17.16
CA ALA A 81 -6.84 -5.68 18.60
C ALA A 81 -7.67 -4.43 18.95
N LEU A 82 -7.40 -3.31 18.25
CA LEU A 82 -8.11 -2.06 18.48
C LEU A 82 -9.59 -2.17 18.10
N VAL A 83 -9.91 -2.68 16.91
CA VAL A 83 -11.33 -2.83 16.50
C VAL A 83 -12.09 -3.79 17.42
N GLY A 84 -11.41 -4.84 17.92
CA GLY A 84 -11.97 -5.73 18.93
C GLY A 84 -12.26 -5.01 20.26
N LYS A 85 -11.31 -4.21 20.75
CA LYS A 85 -11.47 -3.37 21.96
C LYS A 85 -12.63 -2.38 21.83
N LEU A 86 -12.69 -1.70 20.68
CA LEU A 86 -13.71 -0.68 20.39
C LEU A 86 -15.07 -1.28 20.02
N LYS A 87 -15.15 -2.61 19.84
CA LYS A 87 -16.35 -3.32 19.34
C LYS A 87 -16.85 -2.74 18.00
N VAL A 88 -15.95 -2.28 17.16
CA VAL A 88 -16.23 -1.77 15.81
C VAL A 88 -16.07 -2.92 14.81
N THR A 89 -17.04 -3.08 13.93
CA THR A 89 -16.91 -3.99 12.80
C THR A 89 -16.40 -3.20 11.59
N PRO A 90 -15.18 -3.49 11.07
CA PRO A 90 -14.67 -2.80 9.90
C PRO A 90 -15.61 -2.94 8.70
N ALA A 91 -15.87 -1.84 8.00
CA ALA A 91 -16.81 -1.78 6.89
C ALA A 91 -16.09 -1.63 5.55
N ALA A 92 -16.33 -2.59 4.64
CA ALA A 92 -15.81 -2.51 3.29
C ALA A 92 -16.47 -1.37 2.52
N ASN A 93 -15.64 -0.64 1.75
CA ASN A 93 -16.07 0.51 0.95
C ASN A 93 -15.39 0.51 -0.43
N ASP A 94 -15.71 1.49 -1.26
CA ASP A 94 -15.19 1.54 -2.62
C ASP A 94 -13.67 1.74 -2.67
N THR A 95 -13.09 2.46 -1.71
CA THR A 95 -11.64 2.64 -1.60
C THR A 95 -10.93 1.32 -1.33
N SER A 96 -11.36 0.55 -0.32
CA SER A 96 -10.76 -0.74 0.00
C SER A 96 -10.94 -1.77 -1.13
N LYS A 97 -12.10 -1.75 -1.80
CA LYS A 97 -12.35 -2.59 -3.00
C LYS A 97 -11.43 -2.19 -4.17
N ALA A 98 -11.22 -0.89 -4.39
CA ALA A 98 -10.31 -0.39 -5.43
C ALA A 98 -8.87 -0.79 -5.17
N LEU A 99 -8.38 -0.64 -3.92
CA LEU A 99 -7.07 -1.12 -3.50
C LEU A 99 -6.88 -2.61 -3.80
N SER A 100 -7.86 -3.43 -3.43
CA SER A 100 -7.82 -4.89 -3.66
C SER A 100 -7.75 -5.23 -5.15
N ARG A 101 -8.56 -4.58 -6.00
CA ARG A 101 -8.49 -4.79 -7.47
C ARG A 101 -7.13 -4.40 -8.05
N GLN A 102 -6.58 -3.26 -7.62
CA GLN A 102 -5.28 -2.79 -8.09
C GLN A 102 -4.15 -3.72 -7.66
N ALA A 103 -4.18 -4.18 -6.41
CA ALA A 103 -3.20 -5.12 -5.88
C ALA A 103 -3.23 -6.47 -6.61
N GLU A 104 -4.42 -6.99 -6.93
CA GLU A 104 -4.55 -8.24 -7.68
C GLU A 104 -4.01 -8.10 -9.12
N ALA A 105 -4.26 -6.97 -9.79
CA ALA A 105 -3.67 -6.68 -11.10
C ALA A 105 -2.14 -6.59 -11.03
N THR A 106 -1.61 -5.91 -10.00
CA THR A 106 -0.17 -5.81 -9.75
C THR A 106 0.46 -7.17 -9.48
N LYS A 107 -0.15 -7.98 -8.61
CA LYS A 107 0.29 -9.33 -8.29
C LYS A 107 0.41 -10.21 -9.54
N LYS A 108 -0.60 -10.16 -10.43
CA LYS A 108 -0.57 -10.88 -11.73
C LYS A 108 0.56 -10.38 -12.62
N ARG A 109 0.75 -9.08 -12.75
CA ARG A 109 1.84 -8.48 -13.52
C ARG A 109 3.21 -8.90 -12.97
N LEU A 110 3.41 -8.85 -11.67
CA LEU A 110 4.65 -9.27 -11.02
C LEU A 110 4.89 -10.78 -11.15
N ALA A 111 3.84 -11.60 -11.12
CA ALA A 111 3.95 -13.04 -11.27
C ALA A 111 4.57 -13.46 -12.62
N ALA A 112 4.33 -12.70 -13.68
CA ALA A 112 4.89 -12.92 -15.02
C ALA A 112 6.37 -12.53 -15.16
N LEU A 113 6.94 -11.81 -14.19
CA LEU A 113 8.33 -11.35 -14.21
C LEU A 113 9.24 -12.28 -13.40
N ASN A 114 10.55 -12.29 -13.72
CA ASN A 114 11.56 -13.03 -12.98
C ASN A 114 12.87 -12.23 -12.88
N GLY A 115 13.74 -12.61 -11.93
CA GLY A 115 15.07 -12.05 -11.76
C GLY A 115 15.03 -10.52 -11.61
N ARG A 116 15.97 -9.82 -12.24
CA ARG A 116 16.09 -8.35 -12.14
C ARG A 116 14.85 -7.60 -12.61
N ALA A 117 14.11 -8.14 -13.57
CA ALA A 117 12.86 -7.49 -14.03
C ALA A 117 11.78 -7.52 -12.94
N PHE A 118 11.65 -8.65 -12.25
CA PHE A 118 10.79 -8.77 -11.08
C PHE A 118 11.23 -7.82 -9.96
N ASP A 119 12.52 -7.85 -9.59
CA ASP A 119 13.05 -7.06 -8.49
C ASP A 119 12.78 -5.56 -8.68
N ARG A 120 13.09 -5.03 -9.86
CA ARG A 120 12.81 -3.62 -10.18
C ARG A 120 11.33 -3.29 -10.17
N ALA A 121 10.50 -4.16 -10.72
CA ALA A 121 9.05 -3.93 -10.77
C ALA A 121 8.40 -4.00 -9.38
N TYR A 122 8.85 -4.92 -8.52
CA TYR A 122 8.41 -5.02 -7.14
C TYR A 122 8.78 -3.75 -6.36
N VAL A 123 10.05 -3.36 -6.36
CA VAL A 123 10.51 -2.18 -5.60
C VAL A 123 9.86 -0.89 -6.12
N ALA A 124 9.67 -0.74 -7.44
CA ALA A 124 8.94 0.39 -8.00
C ALA A 124 7.47 0.42 -7.55
N ASN A 125 6.84 -0.76 -7.42
CA ASN A 125 5.50 -0.88 -6.86
C ASN A 125 5.46 -0.44 -5.39
N GLU A 126 6.43 -0.85 -4.57
CA GLU A 126 6.50 -0.47 -3.15
C GLU A 126 6.64 1.05 -2.98
N VAL A 127 7.48 1.71 -3.79
CA VAL A 127 7.58 3.17 -3.81
C VAL A 127 6.24 3.82 -4.12
N ALA A 128 5.55 3.35 -5.17
CA ALA A 128 4.28 3.93 -5.59
C ALA A 128 3.16 3.66 -4.55
N PHE A 129 3.11 2.45 -4.02
CA PHE A 129 2.11 2.04 -3.03
C PHE A 129 2.25 2.83 -1.74
N HIS A 130 3.44 2.89 -1.15
CA HIS A 130 3.68 3.65 0.09
C HIS A 130 3.44 5.14 -0.09
N ARG A 131 3.82 5.73 -1.22
CA ARG A 131 3.50 7.13 -1.52
C ARG A 131 2.00 7.39 -1.53
N THR A 132 1.22 6.50 -2.16
CA THR A 132 -0.24 6.61 -2.21
C THR A 132 -0.87 6.44 -0.83
N VAL A 133 -0.46 5.41 -0.08
CA VAL A 133 -1.01 5.12 1.26
C VAL A 133 -0.65 6.23 2.25
N ASN A 134 0.60 6.69 2.26
CA ASN A 134 1.04 7.80 3.14
C ASN A 134 0.31 9.10 2.80
N GLY A 135 0.08 9.38 1.52
CA GLY A 135 -0.74 10.51 1.08
C GLY A 135 -2.18 10.41 1.59
N ALA A 136 -2.81 9.26 1.45
CA ALA A 136 -4.17 9.02 1.94
C ALA A 136 -4.27 9.11 3.47
N LEU A 137 -3.32 8.50 4.19
CA LEU A 137 -3.25 8.62 5.65
C LEU A 137 -3.19 10.08 6.09
N LYS A 138 -2.25 10.84 5.54
CA LYS A 138 -2.01 12.24 5.94
C LYS A 138 -3.16 13.18 5.59
N GLN A 139 -3.74 13.02 4.39
CA GLN A 139 -4.66 14.01 3.83
C GLN A 139 -6.13 13.66 4.02
N GLN A 140 -6.45 12.39 4.28
CA GLN A 140 -7.84 11.91 4.30
C GLN A 140 -8.16 11.11 5.56
N LEU A 141 -7.43 10.01 5.86
CA LEU A 141 -7.86 9.07 6.88
C LEU A 141 -7.64 9.59 8.30
N ILE A 142 -6.46 10.16 8.59
CA ILE A 142 -6.14 10.73 9.91
C ILE A 142 -7.04 11.93 10.21
N PRO A 143 -7.25 12.91 9.29
CA PRO A 143 -8.18 14.01 9.54
C PRO A 143 -9.63 13.59 9.74
N ALA A 144 -10.07 12.50 9.08
CA ALA A 144 -11.45 12.03 9.16
C ALA A 144 -11.71 11.08 10.34
N ALA A 145 -10.68 10.55 10.99
CA ALA A 145 -10.86 9.66 12.15
C ALA A 145 -11.40 10.41 13.35
N ASP A 146 -12.56 9.98 13.87
CA ASP A 146 -13.20 10.52 15.07
C ASP A 146 -12.64 9.90 16.34
N ASN A 147 -12.33 8.60 16.33
CA ASN A 147 -11.78 7.89 17.48
C ASN A 147 -10.30 8.20 17.68
N ASN A 148 -9.93 8.70 18.84
CA ASN A 148 -8.55 9.10 19.16
C ASN A 148 -7.54 7.92 19.14
N GLU A 149 -7.95 6.71 19.52
CA GLU A 149 -7.07 5.54 19.51
C GLU A 149 -6.81 5.06 18.05
N LEU A 150 -7.85 5.10 17.22
CA LEU A 150 -7.70 4.84 15.79
C LEU A 150 -6.77 5.87 15.15
N LYS A 151 -6.99 7.16 15.44
CA LYS A 151 -6.14 8.24 14.94
C LYS A 151 -4.67 8.05 15.33
N ALA A 152 -4.39 7.75 16.60
CA ALA A 152 -3.04 7.51 17.10
C ALA A 152 -2.37 6.29 16.43
N LEU A 153 -3.14 5.23 16.15
CA LEU A 153 -2.64 4.07 15.42
C LEU A 153 -2.29 4.42 13.97
N LEU A 154 -3.15 5.22 13.30
CA LEU A 154 -2.89 5.68 11.93
C LEU A 154 -1.66 6.59 11.85
N GLU A 155 -1.45 7.48 12.82
CA GLU A 155 -0.28 8.35 12.93
C GLU A 155 1.01 7.55 13.14
N THR A 156 0.96 6.53 13.99
CA THR A 156 2.07 5.58 14.19
C THR A 156 2.38 4.83 12.90
N GLY A 157 1.35 4.36 12.21
CA GLY A 157 1.48 3.72 10.89
C GLY A 157 2.10 4.66 9.86
N LEU A 158 1.65 5.91 9.79
CA LEU A 158 2.18 6.91 8.86
C LEU A 158 3.69 7.15 9.06
N ALA A 159 4.15 7.23 10.31
CA ALA A 159 5.57 7.39 10.61
C ALA A 159 6.39 6.18 10.09
N LEU A 160 5.98 4.96 10.43
CA LEU A 160 6.63 3.72 9.99
C LEU A 160 6.62 3.57 8.46
N PHE A 161 5.49 3.81 7.82
CA PHE A 161 5.34 3.67 6.36
C PHE A 161 6.08 4.78 5.60
N GLY A 162 6.35 5.92 6.22
CA GLY A 162 7.26 6.94 5.71
C GLY A 162 8.71 6.44 5.62
N GLU A 163 9.16 5.68 6.63
CA GLU A 163 10.47 5.01 6.61
C GLU A 163 10.53 3.91 5.54
N HIS A 164 9.45 3.13 5.38
CA HIS A 164 9.35 2.12 4.32
C HIS A 164 9.44 2.75 2.93
N GLN A 165 8.74 3.87 2.69
CA GLN A 165 8.82 4.60 1.42
C GLN A 165 10.24 5.05 1.14
N THR A 166 10.92 5.66 2.12
CA THR A 166 12.31 6.12 2.00
C THR A 166 13.25 4.96 1.68
N HIS A 167 13.09 3.83 2.36
CA HIS A 167 13.88 2.63 2.12
C HIS A 167 13.63 2.05 0.71
N ALA A 168 12.37 1.98 0.27
CA ALA A 168 12.03 1.55 -1.08
C ALA A 168 12.64 2.46 -2.16
N GLU A 169 12.58 3.78 -1.97
CA GLU A 169 13.18 4.77 -2.88
C GLU A 169 14.70 4.63 -2.94
N HIS A 170 15.36 4.35 -1.81
CA HIS A 170 16.79 4.08 -1.77
C HIS A 170 17.14 2.80 -2.52
N LEU A 171 16.43 1.70 -2.21
CA LEU A 171 16.62 0.41 -2.85
C LEU A 171 16.38 0.49 -4.38
N ALA A 172 15.39 1.26 -4.82
CA ALA A 172 15.13 1.48 -6.25
C ALA A 172 16.32 2.10 -6.99
N ARG A 173 17.10 2.96 -6.34
CA ARG A 173 18.33 3.54 -6.92
C ARG A 173 19.46 2.52 -6.99
N GLU A 174 19.55 1.61 -6.03
CA GLU A 174 20.63 0.63 -5.95
C GLU A 174 20.50 -0.52 -6.94
N ILE A 175 19.27 -0.94 -7.28
CA ILE A 175 18.99 -2.12 -8.13
C ILE A 175 18.71 -1.78 -9.60
N ARG A 176 19.09 -0.58 -10.05
CA ARG A 176 18.91 -0.10 -11.44
C ARG A 176 19.62 -0.99 -12.49
#